data_7c8105dfd57cc2c704e2426dcfd7a98d
#
_entry.id   7c8105dfd57cc2c704e2426dcfd7a98d
#
_cell.length_a   1.000
_cell.length_b   1.000
_cell.length_c   1.000
_cell.angle_alpha   90.00
_cell.angle_beta   90.00
_cell.angle_gamma   90.00
#
_symmetry.space_group_name_H-M   'P 1'
#
loop_
_entity.id
_entity.type
_entity.pdbx_description
1 polymer ?
#
loop_
_entity_poly.entity_id
_entity_poly.type
_entity_poly.pdbx_seq_one_letter_code
_entity_poly.pdbx_strand_id
1 'polypeptide(L)'
;DDTWVIASPDEEYPNKKQINFISQGAFGTGMHETTQDILRLILNKLDLKDKSVLDIGTGSGILSIAASLTGAAKVDAVDIRDITDEVELNASLNNITNIKAIVGNILEDESQIDESYDWIFINIGGEETKMFMEFINKHLNENGDLLVSGLVEWSFDEVKANVEKYGFEFIEKYQTNEWCTATFKKR
;
A
#
# COMPACT_ATOMS: atom_id res chain seq x y z
N ASP A 1 14.07 -9.62 4.10
CA ASP A 1 15.45 -9.11 3.99
C ASP A 1 16.25 -9.41 5.27
N ASP A 2 17.40 -8.79 5.43
CA ASP A 2 18.27 -9.05 6.59
C ASP A 2 17.73 -8.45 7.90
N THR A 3 16.83 -7.49 7.82
CA THR A 3 16.28 -6.77 8.99
C THR A 3 14.91 -7.27 9.38
N TRP A 4 14.05 -7.56 8.42
CA TRP A 4 12.66 -7.91 8.62
C TRP A 4 12.32 -9.31 8.12
N VAL A 5 11.38 -9.98 8.80
CA VAL A 5 10.78 -11.23 8.35
C VAL A 5 9.26 -11.17 8.52
N ILE A 6 8.56 -11.78 7.59
CA ILE A 6 7.11 -12.03 7.71
C ILE A 6 6.97 -13.52 8.04
N ALA A 7 6.37 -13.81 9.16
CA ALA A 7 6.29 -15.18 9.66
C ALA A 7 5.00 -15.42 10.45
N SER A 8 4.65 -16.69 10.60
CA SER A 8 3.57 -17.10 11.48
C SER A 8 3.90 -16.72 12.94
N PRO A 9 2.89 -16.37 13.77
CA PRO A 9 3.12 -15.94 15.16
C PRO A 9 3.81 -16.97 16.05
N ASP A 10 3.77 -18.25 15.68
CA ASP A 10 4.40 -19.34 16.40
C ASP A 10 5.86 -19.58 15.98
N GLU A 11 6.34 -18.86 14.99
CA GLU A 11 7.74 -18.88 14.58
C GLU A 11 8.51 -17.73 15.21
N GLU A 12 9.76 -17.95 15.57
CA GLU A 12 10.60 -16.93 16.18
C GLU A 12 11.89 -16.70 15.37
N TYR A 13 12.20 -15.43 15.15
CA TYR A 13 13.42 -14.99 14.46
C TYR A 13 14.11 -13.93 15.32
N PRO A 14 14.91 -14.35 16.31
CA PRO A 14 15.42 -13.45 17.37
C PRO A 14 16.31 -12.31 16.89
N ASN A 15 16.89 -12.42 15.71
CA ASN A 15 17.78 -11.40 15.14
C ASN A 15 17.09 -10.49 14.10
N LYS A 16 15.76 -10.62 13.95
CA LYS A 16 15.00 -9.87 12.95
C LYS A 16 13.76 -9.22 13.59
N LYS A 17 13.35 -8.10 13.04
CA LYS A 17 12.04 -7.54 13.31
C LYS A 17 11.01 -8.40 12.59
N GLN A 18 9.99 -8.84 13.29
CA GLN A 18 9.00 -9.77 12.74
C GLN A 18 7.65 -9.10 12.54
N ILE A 19 7.10 -9.29 11.34
CA ILE A 19 5.69 -9.04 11.08
C ILE A 19 4.97 -10.38 11.24
N ASN A 20 4.12 -10.47 12.26
CA ASN A 20 3.28 -11.65 12.46
C ASN A 20 2.13 -11.62 11.46
N PHE A 21 1.97 -12.68 10.70
CA PHE A 21 1.01 -12.70 9.61
C PHE A 21 0.45 -14.09 9.38
N ILE A 22 -0.87 -14.17 9.24
CA ILE A 22 -1.59 -15.38 8.86
C ILE A 22 -2.36 -15.10 7.57
N SER A 23 -1.99 -15.80 6.49
CA SER A 23 -2.71 -15.70 5.22
C SER A 23 -4.02 -16.47 5.28
N GLN A 24 -5.10 -15.83 4.83
CA GLN A 24 -6.42 -16.45 4.72
C GLN A 24 -6.88 -16.54 3.25
N GLY A 25 -5.93 -16.65 2.33
CA GLY A 25 -6.20 -16.81 0.90
C GLY A 25 -6.44 -15.52 0.13
N ALA A 26 -6.37 -14.37 0.77
CA ALA A 26 -6.42 -13.09 0.06
C ALA A 26 -5.13 -12.84 -0.72
N PHE A 27 -5.23 -12.09 -1.82
CA PHE A 27 -4.07 -11.64 -2.58
C PHE A 27 -3.20 -10.71 -1.72
N GLY A 28 -1.90 -10.70 -1.97
CA GLY A 28 -0.98 -9.85 -1.22
C GLY A 28 -0.48 -10.48 0.08
N THR A 29 -0.09 -11.76 0.01
CA THR A 29 0.44 -12.52 1.16
C THR A 29 1.91 -12.19 1.49
N GLY A 30 2.54 -11.29 0.73
CA GLY A 30 3.98 -11.00 0.84
C GLY A 30 4.85 -11.88 -0.06
N MET A 31 4.26 -12.80 -0.83
CA MET A 31 4.98 -13.74 -1.71
C MET A 31 5.20 -13.20 -3.11
N HIS A 32 4.30 -12.35 -3.62
CA HIS A 32 4.42 -11.76 -4.95
C HIS A 32 5.54 -10.72 -5.00
N GLU A 33 6.25 -10.62 -6.13
CA GLU A 33 7.39 -9.71 -6.29
C GLU A 33 7.03 -8.25 -6.02
N THR A 34 5.86 -7.79 -6.52
CA THR A 34 5.41 -6.42 -6.28
C THR A 34 5.19 -6.14 -4.80
N THR A 35 4.57 -7.08 -4.10
CA THR A 35 4.34 -6.96 -2.65
C THR A 35 5.66 -6.92 -1.89
N GLN A 36 6.62 -7.77 -2.26
CA GLN A 36 7.94 -7.77 -1.62
C GLN A 36 8.71 -6.48 -1.87
N ASP A 37 8.67 -5.95 -3.09
CA ASP A 37 9.32 -4.68 -3.42
C ASP A 37 8.74 -3.52 -2.62
N ILE A 38 7.40 -3.45 -2.54
CA ILE A 38 6.73 -2.41 -1.75
C ILE A 38 7.07 -2.56 -0.27
N LEU A 39 7.06 -3.77 0.27
CA LEU A 39 7.41 -4.01 1.68
C LEU A 39 8.83 -3.55 1.99
N ARG A 40 9.79 -3.82 1.11
CA ARG A 40 11.17 -3.32 1.28
C ARG A 40 11.22 -1.80 1.31
N LEU A 41 10.44 -1.13 0.44
CA LEU A 41 10.35 0.33 0.42
C LEU A 41 9.75 0.86 1.72
N ILE A 42 8.60 0.36 2.13
CA ILE A 42 7.90 0.80 3.34
C ILE A 42 8.77 0.59 4.59
N LEU A 43 9.37 -0.58 4.72
CA LEU A 43 10.09 -0.97 5.93
C LEU A 43 11.47 -0.31 6.05
N ASN A 44 12.11 0.03 4.93
CA ASN A 44 13.52 0.45 4.95
C ASN A 44 13.79 1.84 4.34
N LYS A 45 12.88 2.40 3.57
CA LYS A 45 13.19 3.58 2.76
C LYS A 45 12.19 4.74 2.88
N LEU A 46 10.89 4.46 2.92
CA LEU A 46 9.88 5.51 2.96
C LEU A 46 9.77 6.14 4.35
N ASP A 47 9.53 7.44 4.39
CA ASP A 47 9.22 8.15 5.62
C ASP A 47 7.70 8.21 5.81
N LEU A 48 7.19 7.35 6.68
CA LEU A 48 5.77 7.27 7.02
C LEU A 48 5.48 7.77 8.44
N LYS A 49 6.51 8.21 9.17
CA LYS A 49 6.35 8.62 10.56
C LYS A 49 5.35 9.76 10.70
N ASP A 50 4.36 9.56 11.56
CA ASP A 50 3.29 10.50 11.87
C ASP A 50 2.40 10.88 10.66
N LYS A 51 2.43 10.09 9.60
CA LYS A 51 1.67 10.35 8.37
C LYS A 51 0.40 9.53 8.28
N SER A 52 -0.60 10.07 7.58
CA SER A 52 -1.82 9.36 7.24
C SER A 52 -1.67 8.62 5.91
N VAL A 53 -2.15 7.40 5.85
CA VAL A 53 -1.99 6.50 4.70
C VAL A 53 -3.33 5.93 4.27
N LEU A 54 -3.58 5.92 2.96
CA LEU A 54 -4.66 5.17 2.34
C LEU A 54 -4.05 4.04 1.51
N ASP A 55 -4.45 2.80 1.79
CA ASP A 55 -4.03 1.60 1.06
C ASP A 55 -5.20 1.09 0.22
N ILE A 56 -5.17 1.39 -1.09
CA ILE A 56 -6.22 1.02 -2.04
C ILE A 56 -5.98 -0.40 -2.56
N GLY A 57 -6.96 -1.28 -2.39
CA GLY A 57 -6.83 -2.68 -2.74
C GLY A 57 -5.95 -3.42 -1.73
N THR A 58 -6.22 -3.23 -0.46
CA THR A 58 -5.36 -3.70 0.65
C THR A 58 -5.19 -5.21 0.71
N GLY A 59 -6.15 -5.97 0.19
CA GLY A 59 -6.12 -7.44 0.21
C GLY A 59 -5.99 -7.98 1.63
N SER A 60 -4.87 -8.64 1.90
CA SER A 60 -4.56 -9.20 3.22
C SER A 60 -4.26 -8.16 4.31
N GLY A 61 -4.05 -6.89 3.92
CA GLY A 61 -3.65 -5.83 4.83
C GLY A 61 -2.15 -5.75 5.11
N ILE A 62 -1.33 -6.54 4.43
CA ILE A 62 0.11 -6.62 4.73
C ILE A 62 0.83 -5.28 4.57
N LEU A 63 0.49 -4.50 3.55
CA LEU A 63 1.11 -3.18 3.33
C LEU A 63 0.67 -2.18 4.40
N SER A 64 -0.60 -2.22 4.79
CA SER A 64 -1.15 -1.40 5.87
C SER A 64 -0.47 -1.71 7.20
N ILE A 65 -0.23 -2.98 7.49
CA ILE A 65 0.48 -3.42 8.70
C ILE A 65 1.91 -2.90 8.70
N ALA A 66 2.63 -3.06 7.58
CA ALA A 66 3.99 -2.55 7.44
C ALA A 66 4.05 -1.03 7.62
N ALA A 67 3.10 -0.29 7.05
CA ALA A 67 3.03 1.17 7.20
C ALA A 67 2.82 1.57 8.66
N SER A 68 1.90 0.90 9.37
CA SER A 68 1.67 1.16 10.79
C SER A 68 2.90 0.87 11.64
N LEU A 69 3.57 -0.26 11.41
CA LEU A 69 4.77 -0.65 12.14
C LEU A 69 5.96 0.30 11.93
N THR A 70 5.97 1.04 10.83
CA THR A 70 7.02 2.02 10.53
C THR A 70 6.66 3.44 10.94
N GLY A 71 5.56 3.62 11.67
CA GLY A 71 5.22 4.86 12.35
C GLY A 71 4.09 5.67 11.76
N ALA A 72 3.35 5.17 10.78
CA ALA A 72 2.17 5.87 10.27
C ALA A 72 1.21 6.21 11.42
N ALA A 73 0.65 7.41 11.40
CA ALA A 73 -0.28 7.86 12.43
C ALA A 73 -1.61 7.13 12.34
N LYS A 74 -2.08 6.91 11.11
CA LYS A 74 -3.29 6.14 10.82
C LYS A 74 -3.20 5.53 9.43
N VAL A 75 -3.87 4.42 9.23
CA VAL A 75 -3.97 3.75 7.93
C VAL A 75 -5.43 3.38 7.67
N ASP A 76 -5.95 3.82 6.54
CA ASP A 76 -7.23 3.36 6.02
C ASP A 76 -6.97 2.32 4.94
N ALA A 77 -7.45 1.10 5.17
CA ALA A 77 -7.24 -0.05 4.30
C ALA A 77 -8.55 -0.39 3.57
N VAL A 78 -8.56 -0.20 2.27
CA VAL A 78 -9.77 -0.30 1.44
C VAL A 78 -9.70 -1.50 0.52
N ASP A 79 -10.78 -2.26 0.42
CA ASP A 79 -10.94 -3.29 -0.59
C ASP A 79 -12.42 -3.43 -0.98
N ILE A 80 -12.66 -3.86 -2.21
CA ILE A 80 -14.00 -4.13 -2.69
C ILE A 80 -14.58 -5.41 -2.05
N ARG A 81 -13.70 -6.33 -1.65
CA ARG A 81 -14.07 -7.54 -0.91
C ARG A 81 -14.11 -7.25 0.58
N ASP A 82 -14.89 -8.02 1.33
CA ASP A 82 -14.88 -7.93 2.79
C ASP A 82 -13.63 -8.60 3.36
N ILE A 83 -12.64 -7.76 3.64
CA ILE A 83 -11.35 -8.15 4.19
C ILE A 83 -11.24 -7.79 5.68
N THR A 84 -12.32 -7.36 6.30
CA THR A 84 -12.30 -6.81 7.65
C THR A 84 -11.70 -7.79 8.66
N ASP A 85 -12.17 -9.04 8.68
CA ASP A 85 -11.70 -10.04 9.64
C ASP A 85 -10.21 -10.35 9.45
N GLU A 86 -9.74 -10.46 8.22
CA GLU A 86 -8.34 -10.75 7.93
C GLU A 86 -7.42 -9.58 8.33
N VAL A 87 -7.80 -8.36 7.98
CA VAL A 87 -7.05 -7.16 8.34
C VAL A 87 -7.01 -6.98 9.86
N GLU A 88 -8.13 -7.12 10.53
CA GLU A 88 -8.22 -7.00 11.99
C GLU A 88 -7.42 -8.08 12.71
N LEU A 89 -7.48 -9.33 12.25
CA LEU A 89 -6.66 -10.40 12.80
C LEU A 89 -5.17 -10.07 12.70
N ASN A 90 -4.69 -9.77 11.50
CA ASN A 90 -3.28 -9.51 11.27
C ASN A 90 -2.79 -8.23 11.97
N ALA A 91 -3.63 -7.21 12.09
CA ALA A 91 -3.33 -6.04 12.92
C ALA A 91 -3.17 -6.43 14.40
N SER A 92 -4.09 -7.23 14.93
CA SER A 92 -4.04 -7.67 16.34
C SER A 92 -2.81 -8.51 16.66
N LEU A 93 -2.35 -9.34 15.72
CA LEU A 93 -1.12 -10.14 15.89
C LEU A 93 0.15 -9.29 16.04
N ASN A 94 0.10 -8.04 15.63
CA ASN A 94 1.21 -7.09 15.73
C ASN A 94 0.92 -5.95 16.73
N ASN A 95 -0.11 -6.06 17.54
CA ASN A 95 -0.54 -5.04 18.50
C ASN A 95 -0.84 -3.67 17.86
N ILE A 96 -1.38 -3.68 16.64
CA ILE A 96 -1.73 -2.47 15.88
C ILE A 96 -3.20 -2.14 16.13
N THR A 97 -3.48 -0.86 16.41
CA THR A 97 -4.84 -0.35 16.69
C THR A 97 -5.26 0.81 15.81
N ASN A 98 -4.42 1.24 14.87
CA ASN A 98 -4.63 2.43 14.05
C ASN A 98 -4.93 2.14 12.58
N ILE A 99 -5.33 0.91 12.26
CA ILE A 99 -5.78 0.53 10.91
C ILE A 99 -7.30 0.43 10.90
N LYS A 100 -7.94 1.13 9.96
CA LYS A 100 -9.38 1.03 9.71
C LYS A 100 -9.62 0.30 8.40
N ALA A 101 -10.32 -0.82 8.45
CA ALA A 101 -10.76 -1.54 7.26
C ALA A 101 -12.02 -0.89 6.69
N ILE A 102 -12.01 -0.61 5.40
CA ILE A 102 -13.15 -0.04 4.67
C ILE A 102 -13.50 -0.98 3.52
N VAL A 103 -14.74 -1.46 3.48
CA VAL A 103 -15.23 -2.38 2.46
C VAL A 103 -16.13 -1.64 1.49
N GLY A 104 -15.84 -1.73 0.20
CA GLY A 104 -16.66 -1.15 -0.84
C GLY A 104 -15.88 -0.66 -2.04
N ASN A 105 -16.63 -0.26 -3.07
CA ASN A 105 -16.07 0.37 -4.26
C ASN A 105 -16.10 1.89 -4.09
N ILE A 106 -14.97 2.47 -3.70
CA ILE A 106 -14.87 3.91 -3.44
C ILE A 106 -15.00 4.77 -4.69
N LEU A 107 -14.88 4.20 -5.90
CA LEU A 107 -15.17 4.92 -7.14
C LEU A 107 -16.67 5.10 -7.38
N GLU A 108 -17.49 4.19 -6.87
CA GLU A 108 -18.95 4.29 -6.94
C GLU A 108 -19.54 5.11 -5.80
N ASP A 109 -18.90 5.03 -4.61
CA ASP A 109 -19.32 5.75 -3.42
C ASP A 109 -18.12 6.34 -2.69
N GLU A 110 -17.72 7.54 -3.08
CA GLU A 110 -16.62 8.27 -2.45
C GLU A 110 -16.95 8.75 -1.03
N SER A 111 -18.23 8.71 -0.62
CA SER A 111 -18.62 9.19 0.72
C SER A 111 -18.00 8.37 1.85
N GLN A 112 -17.51 7.17 1.56
CA GLN A 112 -16.77 6.34 2.53
C GLN A 112 -15.40 6.93 2.88
N ILE A 113 -14.86 7.81 2.04
CA ILE A 113 -13.58 8.48 2.22
C ILE A 113 -13.81 9.98 2.26
N ASP A 114 -13.77 10.56 3.44
CA ASP A 114 -13.99 12.00 3.68
C ASP A 114 -12.71 12.75 4.08
N GLU A 115 -11.57 12.06 4.01
CA GLU A 115 -10.28 12.61 4.42
C GLU A 115 -9.33 12.78 3.23
N SER A 116 -8.25 13.50 3.46
CA SER A 116 -7.08 13.56 2.60
C SER A 116 -5.88 12.91 3.31
N TYR A 117 -4.96 12.36 2.53
CA TYR A 117 -3.86 11.55 3.03
C TYR A 117 -2.50 12.13 2.65
N ASP A 118 -1.49 11.82 3.44
CA ASP A 118 -0.09 12.15 3.15
C ASP A 118 0.53 11.14 2.17
N TRP A 119 0.09 9.88 2.23
CA TRP A 119 0.48 8.80 1.34
C TRP A 119 -0.74 8.05 0.84
N ILE A 120 -0.73 7.71 -0.44
CA ILE A 120 -1.68 6.74 -1.02
C ILE A 120 -0.85 5.62 -1.66
N PHE A 121 -1.19 4.38 -1.33
CA PHE A 121 -0.66 3.17 -1.96
C PHE A 121 -1.73 2.58 -2.87
N ILE A 122 -1.34 2.19 -4.08
CA ILE A 122 -2.22 1.47 -4.99
C ILE A 122 -1.42 0.36 -5.69
N ASN A 123 -1.80 -0.90 -5.45
CA ASN A 123 -1.11 -2.10 -5.96
C ASN A 123 -2.12 -3.05 -6.60
N ILE A 124 -2.83 -2.59 -7.65
CA ILE A 124 -3.90 -3.35 -8.30
C ILE A 124 -3.76 -3.40 -9.83
N GLY A 125 -2.72 -2.80 -10.39
CA GLY A 125 -2.46 -2.81 -11.83
C GLY A 125 -2.54 -1.45 -12.49
N GLY A 126 -2.04 -1.36 -13.72
CA GLY A 126 -1.93 -0.10 -14.44
C GLY A 126 -3.25 0.48 -14.91
N GLU A 127 -4.13 -0.35 -15.47
CA GLU A 127 -5.43 0.10 -15.95
C GLU A 127 -6.31 0.57 -14.79
N GLU A 128 -6.32 -0.17 -13.70
CA GLU A 128 -7.05 0.17 -12.48
C GLU A 128 -6.47 1.45 -11.86
N THR A 129 -5.16 1.61 -11.84
CA THR A 129 -4.52 2.85 -11.36
C THR A 129 -5.00 4.07 -12.12
N LYS A 130 -5.10 3.98 -13.45
CA LYS A 130 -5.63 5.08 -14.27
C LYS A 130 -7.05 5.46 -13.89
N MET A 131 -7.89 4.47 -13.58
CA MET A 131 -9.27 4.69 -13.13
C MET A 131 -9.36 5.43 -11.80
N PHE A 132 -8.38 5.24 -10.91
CA PHE A 132 -8.34 5.88 -9.59
C PHE A 132 -7.67 7.25 -9.58
N MET A 133 -7.05 7.71 -10.66
CA MET A 133 -6.24 8.92 -10.62
C MET A 133 -7.01 10.19 -10.25
N GLU A 134 -8.24 10.35 -10.70
CA GLU A 134 -9.07 11.49 -10.29
C GLU A 134 -9.35 11.45 -8.78
N PHE A 135 -9.71 10.29 -8.27
CA PHE A 135 -9.90 10.06 -6.84
C PHE A 135 -8.61 10.34 -6.05
N ILE A 136 -7.49 9.78 -6.49
CA ILE A 136 -6.18 9.96 -5.85
C ILE A 136 -5.80 11.45 -5.81
N ASN A 137 -5.96 12.15 -6.91
CA ASN A 137 -5.65 13.57 -6.97
C ASN A 137 -6.49 14.40 -5.99
N LYS A 138 -7.76 14.03 -5.82
CA LYS A 138 -8.68 14.70 -4.90
C LYS A 138 -8.34 14.43 -3.43
N HIS A 139 -7.90 13.22 -3.10
CA HIS A 139 -7.72 12.76 -1.71
C HIS A 139 -6.27 12.71 -1.25
N LEU A 140 -5.30 13.09 -2.06
CA LEU A 140 -3.91 13.23 -1.66
C LEU A 140 -3.61 14.68 -1.32
N ASN A 141 -2.97 14.92 -0.18
CA ASN A 141 -2.56 16.25 0.25
C ASN A 141 -1.54 16.85 -0.73
N GLU A 142 -1.51 18.18 -0.81
CA GLU A 142 -0.43 18.88 -1.53
C GLU A 142 0.92 18.46 -0.95
N ASN A 143 1.89 18.21 -1.80
CA ASN A 143 3.18 17.61 -1.45
C ASN A 143 3.08 16.19 -0.85
N GLY A 144 1.93 15.56 -0.94
CA GLY A 144 1.76 14.16 -0.60
C GLY A 144 2.42 13.24 -1.61
N ASP A 145 2.56 11.98 -1.23
CA ASP A 145 3.27 10.97 -2.00
C ASP A 145 2.34 9.84 -2.44
N LEU A 146 2.58 9.35 -3.65
CA LEU A 146 1.84 8.24 -4.24
C LEU A 146 2.80 7.10 -4.55
N LEU A 147 2.44 5.89 -4.13
CA LEU A 147 3.13 4.66 -4.52
C LEU A 147 2.21 3.84 -5.41
N VAL A 148 2.66 3.56 -6.63
CA VAL A 148 1.93 2.76 -7.63
C VAL A 148 2.71 1.49 -7.89
N SER A 149 2.06 0.34 -7.81
CA SER A 149 2.67 -0.95 -8.10
C SER A 149 1.72 -1.90 -8.83
N GLY A 150 2.18 -3.12 -9.09
CA GLY A 150 1.44 -4.05 -9.94
C GLY A 150 1.53 -3.68 -11.41
N LEU A 151 2.53 -2.89 -11.80
CA LEU A 151 2.77 -2.46 -13.16
C LEU A 151 3.67 -3.45 -13.89
N VAL A 152 3.43 -3.64 -15.19
CA VAL A 152 4.31 -4.43 -16.03
C VAL A 152 5.21 -3.52 -16.87
N GLU A 153 6.43 -3.98 -17.14
CA GLU A 153 7.46 -3.20 -17.83
C GLU A 153 6.97 -2.57 -19.14
N TRP A 154 6.22 -3.31 -19.94
CA TRP A 154 5.76 -2.84 -21.27
C TRP A 154 4.62 -1.82 -21.23
N SER A 155 3.96 -1.63 -20.09
CA SER A 155 2.93 -0.59 -19.90
C SER A 155 3.35 0.53 -18.96
N PHE A 156 4.54 0.45 -18.39
CA PHE A 156 5.02 1.38 -17.37
C PHE A 156 4.99 2.85 -17.85
N ASP A 157 5.54 3.12 -19.02
CA ASP A 157 5.64 4.50 -19.55
C ASP A 157 4.26 5.12 -19.77
N GLU A 158 3.30 4.34 -20.23
CA GLU A 158 1.92 4.80 -20.43
C GLU A 158 1.26 5.17 -19.08
N VAL A 159 1.41 4.33 -18.08
CA VAL A 159 0.86 4.60 -16.74
C VAL A 159 1.54 5.81 -16.11
N LYS A 160 2.86 5.89 -16.19
CA LYS A 160 3.64 7.04 -15.71
C LYS A 160 3.15 8.35 -16.33
N ALA A 161 2.99 8.38 -17.67
CA ALA A 161 2.49 9.56 -18.37
C ALA A 161 1.07 9.95 -17.93
N ASN A 162 0.21 8.97 -17.67
CA ASN A 162 -1.14 9.20 -17.16
C ASN A 162 -1.11 9.84 -15.77
N VAL A 163 -0.28 9.33 -14.87
CA VAL A 163 -0.13 9.90 -13.51
C VAL A 163 0.41 11.33 -13.58
N GLU A 164 1.41 11.57 -14.41
CA GLU A 164 2.00 12.91 -14.59
C GLU A 164 1.02 13.96 -15.11
N LYS A 165 0.01 13.57 -15.88
CA LYS A 165 -1.05 14.47 -16.36
C LYS A 165 -1.87 15.11 -15.22
N TYR A 166 -1.91 14.50 -14.06
CA TYR A 166 -2.60 15.01 -12.89
C TYR A 166 -1.73 15.94 -12.03
N GLY A 167 -0.53 16.30 -12.51
CA GLY A 167 0.38 17.20 -11.80
C GLY A 167 1.34 16.49 -10.84
N PHE A 168 1.47 15.19 -10.97
CA PHE A 168 2.41 14.42 -10.14
C PHE A 168 3.80 14.43 -10.76
N GLU A 169 4.81 14.61 -9.92
CA GLU A 169 6.21 14.47 -10.29
C GLU A 169 6.67 13.02 -10.04
N PHE A 170 7.22 12.39 -11.07
CA PHE A 170 7.84 11.08 -10.93
C PHE A 170 9.11 11.19 -10.08
N ILE A 171 9.25 10.33 -9.07
CA ILE A 171 10.40 10.34 -8.16
C ILE A 171 11.33 9.17 -8.45
N GLU A 172 10.84 7.92 -8.39
CA GLU A 172 11.71 6.76 -8.51
C GLU A 172 10.94 5.54 -9.03
N LYS A 173 11.66 4.68 -9.76
CA LYS A 173 11.17 3.41 -10.27
C LYS A 173 11.97 2.26 -9.68
N TYR A 174 11.27 1.21 -9.31
CA TYR A 174 11.84 -0.06 -8.86
C TYR A 174 11.31 -1.16 -9.76
N GLN A 175 12.14 -2.14 -10.09
CA GLN A 175 11.74 -3.23 -10.98
C GLN A 175 12.33 -4.55 -10.50
N THR A 176 11.50 -5.59 -10.48
CA THR A 176 11.90 -6.99 -10.28
C THR A 176 11.27 -7.81 -11.38
N ASN A 177 12.09 -8.40 -12.24
CA ASN A 177 11.65 -9.07 -13.48
C ASN A 177 10.79 -8.10 -14.32
N GLU A 178 9.60 -8.50 -14.73
CA GLU A 178 8.66 -7.66 -15.47
C GLU A 178 7.86 -6.68 -14.60
N TRP A 179 7.97 -6.78 -13.29
CA TRP A 179 7.12 -6.02 -12.35
C TRP A 179 7.76 -4.72 -11.90
N CYS A 180 7.02 -3.64 -12.02
CA CYS A 180 7.47 -2.29 -11.69
C CYS A 180 6.65 -1.66 -10.57
N THR A 181 7.35 -0.90 -9.75
CA THR A 181 6.78 -0.05 -8.71
C THR A 181 7.36 1.36 -8.87
N ALA A 182 6.54 2.38 -8.70
CA ALA A 182 6.99 3.76 -8.84
C ALA A 182 6.46 4.63 -7.70
N THR A 183 7.24 5.64 -7.34
CA THR A 183 6.81 6.68 -6.42
C THR A 183 6.69 8.01 -7.15
N PHE A 184 5.70 8.79 -6.75
CA PHE A 184 5.39 10.12 -7.30
C PHE A 184 5.11 11.08 -6.15
N LYS A 185 5.28 12.37 -6.40
CA LYS A 185 4.92 13.42 -5.47
C LYS A 185 3.93 14.38 -6.11
N LYS A 186 2.86 14.71 -5.40
CA LYS A 186 1.89 15.71 -5.83
C LYS A 186 2.48 17.10 -5.65
N ARG A 187 2.53 17.90 -6.73
CA ARG A 187 3.06 19.29 -6.73
C ARG A 187 1.96 20.33 -6.89
#